data_bfbe371d0e2a3ac54345b7dbdd1c8bcd
#
_entry.id   bfbe371d0e2a3ac54345b7dbdd1c8bcd
#
_cell.length_a   1.000
_cell.length_b   1.000
_cell.length_c   1.000
_cell.angle_alpha   90.00
_cell.angle_beta   90.00
_cell.angle_gamma   90.00
#
_symmetry.space_group_name_H-M   'P 1'
#
loop_
_entity.id
_entity.type
_entity.pdbx_description
1 polymer ?
#
loop_
_entity_poly.entity_id
_entity_poly.type
_entity_poly.pdbx_seq_one_letter_code
_entity_poly.pdbx_strand_id
1 'polypeptide(L)'
;ITWDMVHYDVQLFGGVVLHKGKIAEMATGEGKTLVATLPVFLNALTRNGVHVVTVNDYLSKRDSEWMGPLYMFHGLSVACIDKHQPNSDARRAAYNADITFGTNNEFGFDYLRDNMAISPNDLVQRKHNYAIVDEVDSVLIDDARTPLIISGPIPRGEEQLFEQFRPNVEVVVNAQKDLCSKMLIEAKKKMASSDQKEVEEGSIQLYRSFKGYPRNKALIKFLSEQGVKAQMLKTEEYFMSENMRHMHEATDELYFVIDEKNNSIELTDKGIDLLTGKTDDPTFFVLP
;
A
#
# COMPACT_ATOMS: atom_id res chain seq x y z
N ILE A 1 -11.18 42.49 -8.25
CA ILE A 1 -10.77 41.81 -6.99
C ILE A 1 -9.87 42.78 -6.25
N THR A 2 -10.23 43.21 -5.07
CA THR A 2 -9.36 44.02 -4.22
C THR A 2 -8.54 43.02 -3.38
N TRP A 3 -7.24 43.07 -3.54
CA TRP A 3 -6.31 42.24 -2.77
C TRP A 3 -5.51 43.17 -1.84
N ASP A 4 -5.71 43.04 -0.55
CA ASP A 4 -5.12 43.94 0.47
C ASP A 4 -3.99 43.27 1.28
N MET A 5 -3.60 42.00 0.91
CA MET A 5 -2.54 41.29 1.57
C MET A 5 -1.18 41.67 0.98
N VAL A 6 -0.23 41.99 1.86
CA VAL A 6 1.17 42.25 1.53
C VAL A 6 2.04 41.26 2.27
N HIS A 7 3.03 40.71 1.59
CA HIS A 7 3.94 39.75 2.21
C HIS A 7 4.83 40.41 3.26
N TYR A 8 4.99 39.76 4.40
CA TYR A 8 6.02 40.10 5.38
C TYR A 8 7.40 39.65 4.95
N ASP A 9 8.48 40.23 5.46
CA ASP A 9 9.85 39.87 5.09
C ASP A 9 10.15 38.40 5.33
N VAL A 10 9.63 37.82 6.42
CA VAL A 10 9.78 36.38 6.73
C VAL A 10 9.09 35.50 5.69
N GLN A 11 8.00 35.94 5.13
CA GLN A 11 7.28 35.22 4.07
C GLN A 11 8.05 35.29 2.74
N LEU A 12 8.66 36.43 2.41
CA LEU A 12 9.57 36.57 1.25
C LEU A 12 10.75 35.63 1.39
N PHE A 13 11.35 35.54 2.58
CA PHE A 13 12.43 34.61 2.87
C PHE A 13 11.99 33.15 2.67
N GLY A 14 10.82 32.77 3.21
CA GLY A 14 10.24 31.44 3.01
C GLY A 14 10.04 31.10 1.53
N GLY A 15 9.56 32.05 0.73
CA GLY A 15 9.40 31.88 -0.72
C GLY A 15 10.71 31.60 -1.43
N VAL A 16 11.81 32.28 -1.06
CA VAL A 16 13.16 32.04 -1.59
C VAL A 16 13.66 30.64 -1.23
N VAL A 17 13.42 30.20 0.02
CA VAL A 17 13.81 28.87 0.50
C VAL A 17 13.13 27.79 -0.33
N LEU A 18 11.83 27.90 -0.52
CA LEU A 18 11.03 26.96 -1.32
C LEU A 18 11.46 26.95 -2.80
N HIS A 19 11.72 28.10 -3.40
CA HIS A 19 12.24 28.19 -4.78
C HIS A 19 13.57 27.46 -4.95
N LYS A 20 14.42 27.49 -3.93
CA LYS A 20 15.70 26.75 -3.92
C LYS A 20 15.55 25.25 -3.66
N GLY A 21 14.36 24.70 -3.65
CA GLY A 21 14.10 23.27 -3.41
C GLY A 21 14.45 22.84 -1.98
N LYS A 22 14.23 23.71 -1.01
CA LYS A 22 14.46 23.46 0.42
C LYS A 22 13.13 23.33 1.16
N ILE A 23 13.20 22.84 2.39
CA ILE A 23 12.05 22.79 3.30
C ILE A 23 11.97 24.11 4.07
N ALA A 24 10.80 24.74 4.04
CA ALA A 24 10.49 25.90 4.86
C ALA A 24 9.52 25.44 5.98
N GLU A 25 10.02 25.41 7.20
CA GLU A 25 9.18 25.16 8.37
C GLU A 25 8.50 26.45 8.80
N MET A 26 7.17 26.40 8.85
CA MET A 26 6.34 27.56 9.22
C MET A 26 5.22 27.09 10.16
N ALA A 27 5.00 27.84 11.23
CA ALA A 27 3.94 27.57 12.20
C ALA A 27 2.55 27.79 11.58
N THR A 28 1.54 27.19 12.21
CA THR A 28 0.14 27.42 11.82
C THR A 28 -0.21 28.90 11.98
N GLY A 29 -0.86 29.48 10.96
CA GLY A 29 -1.26 30.89 10.96
C GLY A 29 -0.23 31.85 10.36
N GLU A 30 0.98 31.42 10.01
CA GLU A 30 2.01 32.30 9.41
C GLU A 30 1.81 32.56 7.90
N GLY A 31 0.72 32.07 7.33
CA GLY A 31 0.33 32.36 5.96
C GLY A 31 1.06 31.52 4.92
N LYS A 32 1.27 30.22 5.16
CA LYS A 32 1.92 29.27 4.23
C LYS A 32 1.36 29.34 2.81
N THR A 33 0.04 29.41 2.67
CA THR A 33 -0.64 29.51 1.37
C THR A 33 -0.22 30.78 0.60
N LEU A 34 -0.04 31.90 1.31
CA LEU A 34 0.42 33.16 0.71
C LEU A 34 1.90 33.08 0.32
N VAL A 35 2.76 32.47 1.16
CA VAL A 35 4.18 32.25 0.86
C VAL A 35 4.35 31.39 -0.38
N ALA A 36 3.55 30.34 -0.54
CA ALA A 36 3.59 29.47 -1.70
C ALA A 36 3.34 30.20 -3.02
N THR A 37 2.61 31.33 -3.01
CA THR A 37 2.35 32.10 -4.24
C THR A 37 3.61 32.60 -4.90
N LEU A 38 4.64 32.92 -4.14
CA LEU A 38 5.89 33.49 -4.64
C LEU A 38 6.67 32.50 -5.52
N PRO A 39 7.06 31.33 -5.00
CA PRO A 39 7.80 30.34 -5.81
C PRO A 39 6.91 29.69 -6.89
N VAL A 40 5.61 29.54 -6.65
CA VAL A 40 4.68 29.02 -7.67
C VAL A 40 4.63 29.98 -8.86
N PHE A 41 4.42 31.27 -8.63
CA PHE A 41 4.42 32.26 -9.70
C PHE A 41 5.74 32.26 -10.47
N LEU A 42 6.88 32.37 -9.77
CA LEU A 42 8.20 32.44 -10.38
C LEU A 42 8.51 31.23 -11.28
N ASN A 43 8.21 30.00 -10.79
CA ASN A 43 8.47 28.80 -11.55
C ASN A 43 7.44 28.58 -12.68
N ALA A 44 6.22 29.08 -12.54
CA ALA A 44 5.20 28.99 -13.58
C ALA A 44 5.49 29.87 -14.80
N LEU A 45 6.32 30.90 -14.67
CA LEU A 45 6.75 31.74 -15.81
C LEU A 45 7.47 30.95 -16.90
N THR A 46 8.04 29.81 -16.57
CA THR A 46 8.66 28.91 -17.56
C THR A 46 7.64 28.18 -18.45
N ARG A 47 6.36 28.16 -18.06
CA ARG A 47 5.27 27.42 -18.69
C ARG A 47 5.45 25.90 -18.77
N ASN A 48 6.39 25.36 -18.03
CA ASN A 48 6.67 23.93 -17.99
C ASN A 48 5.79 23.16 -16.98
N GLY A 49 4.95 23.84 -16.23
CA GLY A 49 4.04 23.28 -15.24
C GLY A 49 4.60 23.33 -13.83
N VAL A 50 3.74 23.78 -12.93
CA VAL A 50 3.98 23.77 -11.47
C VAL A 50 2.86 23.00 -10.81
N HIS A 51 3.20 21.99 -10.03
CA HIS A 51 2.25 21.24 -9.23
C HIS A 51 2.21 21.78 -7.80
N VAL A 52 1.00 22.06 -7.31
CA VAL A 52 0.75 22.44 -5.91
C VAL A 52 0.02 21.27 -5.25
N VAL A 53 0.75 20.54 -4.42
CA VAL A 53 0.31 19.28 -3.81
C VAL A 53 -0.18 19.53 -2.41
N THR A 54 -1.40 19.11 -2.09
CA THR A 54 -2.04 19.25 -0.78
C THR A 54 -2.47 17.88 -0.24
N VAL A 55 -2.81 17.81 1.05
CA VAL A 55 -3.20 16.55 1.71
C VAL A 55 -4.65 16.14 1.45
N ASN A 56 -5.52 17.06 1.05
CA ASN A 56 -6.94 16.74 0.81
C ASN A 56 -7.56 17.64 -0.29
N ASP A 57 -8.66 17.15 -0.85
CA ASP A 57 -9.36 17.77 -1.98
C ASP A 57 -10.04 19.11 -1.62
N TYR A 58 -10.39 19.31 -0.36
CA TYR A 58 -10.94 20.59 0.09
C TYR A 58 -9.88 21.70 -0.03
N LEU A 59 -8.67 21.46 0.47
CA LEU A 59 -7.57 22.42 0.39
C LEU A 59 -7.17 22.69 -1.07
N SER A 60 -7.05 21.64 -1.87
CA SER A 60 -6.72 21.75 -3.29
C SER A 60 -7.72 22.64 -4.05
N LYS A 61 -9.01 22.42 -3.86
CA LYS A 61 -10.08 23.22 -4.48
C LYS A 61 -10.11 24.65 -3.94
N ARG A 62 -10.08 24.81 -2.60
CA ARG A 62 -10.08 26.11 -1.94
C ARG A 62 -8.91 27.00 -2.39
N ASP A 63 -7.68 26.45 -2.36
CA ASP A 63 -6.49 27.23 -2.65
C ASP A 63 -6.37 27.54 -4.14
N SER A 64 -6.82 26.62 -5.01
CA SER A 64 -6.91 26.92 -6.45
C SER A 64 -7.90 28.05 -6.77
N GLU A 65 -8.99 28.15 -6.04
CA GLU A 65 -10.00 29.20 -6.21
C GLU A 65 -9.58 30.52 -5.57
N TRP A 66 -8.92 30.45 -4.43
CA TRP A 66 -8.53 31.64 -3.68
C TRP A 66 -7.27 32.31 -4.25
N MET A 67 -6.22 31.53 -4.55
CA MET A 67 -4.96 32.05 -5.11
C MET A 67 -4.97 32.10 -6.64
N GLY A 68 -5.84 31.35 -7.29
CA GLY A 68 -5.94 31.28 -8.75
C GLY A 68 -6.09 32.66 -9.42
N PRO A 69 -6.98 33.54 -8.96
CA PRO A 69 -7.13 34.88 -9.53
C PRO A 69 -5.84 35.71 -9.55
N LEU A 70 -4.97 35.55 -8.54
CA LEU A 70 -3.66 36.21 -8.51
C LEU A 70 -2.78 35.81 -9.70
N TYR A 71 -2.69 34.50 -9.95
CA TYR A 71 -1.90 33.96 -11.06
C TYR A 71 -2.51 34.31 -12.42
N MET A 72 -3.84 34.21 -12.54
CA MET A 72 -4.56 34.55 -13.78
C MET A 72 -4.44 36.04 -14.12
N PHE A 73 -4.37 36.93 -13.13
CA PHE A 73 -4.10 38.35 -13.35
C PHE A 73 -2.75 38.57 -14.08
N HIS A 74 -1.77 37.72 -13.83
CA HIS A 74 -0.48 37.75 -14.48
C HIS A 74 -0.42 36.90 -15.78
N GLY A 75 -1.55 36.46 -16.30
CA GLY A 75 -1.65 35.72 -17.56
C GLY A 75 -1.23 34.26 -17.48
N LEU A 76 -1.23 33.66 -16.28
CA LEU A 76 -0.97 32.24 -16.08
C LEU A 76 -2.30 31.47 -15.98
N SER A 77 -2.31 30.27 -16.55
CA SER A 77 -3.44 29.33 -16.44
C SER A 77 -3.37 28.52 -15.14
N VAL A 78 -4.53 28.32 -14.50
CA VAL A 78 -4.67 27.60 -13.22
C VAL A 78 -5.75 26.55 -13.36
N ALA A 79 -5.48 25.34 -12.90
CA ALA A 79 -6.46 24.26 -12.86
C ALA A 79 -6.31 23.42 -11.56
N CYS A 80 -7.36 22.64 -11.26
CA CYS A 80 -7.37 21.70 -10.14
C CYS A 80 -7.82 20.32 -10.63
N ILE A 81 -6.96 19.32 -10.50
CA ILE A 81 -7.25 17.97 -10.98
C ILE A 81 -8.37 17.29 -10.19
N ASP A 82 -8.52 17.60 -8.90
CA ASP A 82 -9.58 17.01 -8.04
C ASP A 82 -11.01 17.43 -8.46
N LYS A 83 -11.15 18.33 -9.43
CA LYS A 83 -12.44 18.71 -10.04
C LYS A 83 -12.82 17.86 -11.25
N HIS A 84 -11.92 16.97 -11.73
CA HIS A 84 -12.07 16.25 -12.97
C HIS A 84 -11.94 14.75 -12.76
N GLN A 85 -12.71 13.99 -13.53
CA GLN A 85 -12.65 12.52 -13.51
C GLN A 85 -11.28 12.01 -14.02
N PRO A 86 -10.76 10.92 -13.45
CA PRO A 86 -9.55 10.26 -13.95
C PRO A 86 -9.63 9.94 -15.46
N ASN A 87 -8.50 9.99 -16.15
CA ASN A 87 -8.36 9.69 -17.59
C ASN A 87 -9.23 10.54 -18.54
N SER A 88 -9.84 11.64 -18.07
CA SER A 88 -10.65 12.53 -18.89
C SER A 88 -9.79 13.58 -19.63
N ASP A 89 -10.30 14.07 -20.76
CA ASP A 89 -9.67 15.18 -21.50
C ASP A 89 -9.59 16.45 -20.66
N ALA A 90 -10.58 16.68 -19.78
CA ALA A 90 -10.58 17.79 -18.84
C ALA A 90 -9.43 17.67 -17.81
N ARG A 91 -9.12 16.45 -17.35
CA ARG A 91 -8.00 16.20 -16.46
C ARG A 91 -6.66 16.39 -17.17
N ARG A 92 -6.54 15.93 -18.42
CA ARG A 92 -5.38 16.19 -19.27
C ARG A 92 -5.18 17.69 -19.51
N ALA A 93 -6.25 18.42 -19.80
CA ALA A 93 -6.21 19.89 -19.93
C ALA A 93 -5.75 20.55 -18.62
N ALA A 94 -6.17 20.05 -17.45
CA ALA A 94 -5.75 20.56 -16.17
C ALA A 94 -4.24 20.38 -15.92
N TYR A 95 -3.65 19.26 -16.33
CA TYR A 95 -2.19 19.06 -16.28
C TYR A 95 -1.42 19.96 -17.25
N ASN A 96 -2.04 20.42 -18.31
CA ASN A 96 -1.43 21.34 -19.26
C ASN A 96 -1.50 22.81 -18.83
N ALA A 97 -2.20 23.13 -17.73
CA ALA A 97 -2.18 24.46 -17.15
C ALA A 97 -0.77 24.82 -16.62
N ASP A 98 -0.48 26.11 -16.52
CA ASP A 98 0.80 26.59 -15.97
C ASP A 98 0.95 26.21 -14.49
N ILE A 99 -0.18 26.17 -13.76
CA ILE A 99 -0.25 25.81 -12.33
C ILE A 99 -1.38 24.79 -12.17
N THR A 100 -1.04 23.63 -11.61
CA THR A 100 -1.99 22.54 -11.36
C THR A 100 -2.04 22.22 -9.87
N PHE A 101 -3.21 22.42 -9.26
CA PHE A 101 -3.50 22.01 -7.88
C PHE A 101 -4.04 20.59 -7.85
N GLY A 102 -3.71 19.86 -6.79
CA GLY A 102 -4.24 18.51 -6.57
C GLY A 102 -3.80 17.89 -5.26
N THR A 103 -4.45 16.80 -4.88
CA THR A 103 -4.03 16.01 -3.73
C THR A 103 -2.86 15.10 -4.08
N ASN A 104 -2.04 14.78 -3.08
CA ASN A 104 -0.93 13.83 -3.20
C ASN A 104 -1.38 12.50 -3.83
N ASN A 105 -2.52 11.96 -3.37
CA ASN A 105 -3.07 10.70 -3.85
C ASN A 105 -3.47 10.76 -5.32
N GLU A 106 -4.14 11.84 -5.74
CA GLU A 106 -4.59 11.97 -7.14
C GLU A 106 -3.41 12.14 -8.12
N PHE A 107 -2.37 12.92 -7.75
CA PHE A 107 -1.14 12.96 -8.52
C PHE A 107 -0.47 11.60 -8.62
N GLY A 108 -0.42 10.86 -7.51
CA GLY A 108 0.16 9.53 -7.47
C GLY A 108 -0.65 8.50 -8.26
N PHE A 109 -1.97 8.51 -8.16
CA PHE A 109 -2.83 7.62 -8.96
C PHE A 109 -2.74 7.92 -10.45
N ASP A 110 -2.68 9.18 -10.86
CA ASP A 110 -2.48 9.52 -12.27
C ASP A 110 -1.12 9.06 -12.78
N TYR A 111 -0.06 9.20 -11.98
CA TYR A 111 1.26 8.69 -12.32
C TYR A 111 1.25 7.17 -12.51
N LEU A 112 0.58 6.43 -11.63
CA LEU A 112 0.44 4.98 -11.77
C LEU A 112 -0.36 4.61 -13.02
N ARG A 113 -1.47 5.31 -13.30
CA ARG A 113 -2.28 5.09 -14.52
C ARG A 113 -1.48 5.37 -15.79
N ASP A 114 -0.71 6.44 -15.82
CA ASP A 114 0.14 6.79 -16.94
C ASP A 114 1.24 5.72 -17.19
N ASN A 115 1.80 5.13 -16.13
CA ASN A 115 2.75 4.03 -16.27
C ASN A 115 2.12 2.73 -16.79
N MET A 116 0.79 2.60 -16.73
CA MET A 116 0.06 1.46 -17.29
C MET A 116 -0.48 1.75 -18.69
N ALA A 117 -0.32 2.98 -19.21
CA ALA A 117 -0.81 3.38 -20.51
C ALA A 117 -0.07 2.65 -21.63
N ILE A 118 -0.82 2.15 -22.62
CA ILE A 118 -0.28 1.44 -23.78
C ILE A 118 0.13 2.44 -24.89
N SER A 119 -0.55 3.59 -24.94
CA SER A 119 -0.30 4.63 -25.94
C SER A 119 0.08 5.95 -25.28
N PRO A 120 1.02 6.72 -25.87
CA PRO A 120 1.33 8.08 -25.39
C PRO A 120 0.12 9.02 -25.37
N ASN A 121 -0.91 8.75 -26.18
CA ASN A 121 -2.14 9.54 -26.23
C ASN A 121 -3.02 9.33 -24.99
N ASP A 122 -2.80 8.25 -24.24
CA ASP A 122 -3.56 7.93 -23.04
C ASP A 122 -2.98 8.61 -21.79
N LEU A 123 -1.76 9.17 -21.91
CA LEU A 123 -1.12 9.88 -20.81
C LEU A 123 -1.88 11.16 -20.46
N VAL A 124 -2.10 11.39 -19.18
CA VAL A 124 -2.72 12.62 -18.67
C VAL A 124 -1.71 13.62 -18.14
N GLN A 125 -0.60 13.13 -17.55
CA GLN A 125 0.47 13.97 -17.05
C GLN A 125 1.46 14.33 -18.15
N ARG A 126 2.05 15.52 -18.04
CA ARG A 126 3.20 15.92 -18.83
C ARG A 126 4.49 15.80 -18.02
N LYS A 127 5.64 16.09 -18.61
CA LYS A 127 6.93 16.09 -17.92
C LYS A 127 6.87 16.98 -16.67
N HIS A 128 7.31 16.46 -15.55
CA HIS A 128 7.38 17.19 -14.29
C HIS A 128 8.49 18.24 -14.33
N ASN A 129 8.20 19.44 -13.80
CA ASN A 129 9.15 20.56 -13.77
C ASN A 129 9.41 21.04 -12.34
N TYR A 130 8.35 21.48 -11.65
CA TYR A 130 8.45 21.97 -10.27
C TYR A 130 7.21 21.57 -9.46
N ALA A 131 7.41 21.21 -8.20
CA ALA A 131 6.32 20.92 -7.28
C ALA A 131 6.56 21.58 -5.91
N ILE A 132 5.49 22.11 -5.33
CA ILE A 132 5.40 22.44 -3.91
C ILE A 132 4.52 21.39 -3.24
N VAL A 133 5.00 20.86 -2.12
CA VAL A 133 4.25 19.91 -1.29
C VAL A 133 3.96 20.59 0.05
N ASP A 134 2.68 20.85 0.30
CA ASP A 134 2.23 21.35 1.61
C ASP A 134 2.08 20.20 2.60
N GLU A 135 2.32 20.46 3.89
CA GLU A 135 2.30 19.46 4.95
C GLU A 135 3.14 18.21 4.59
N VAL A 136 4.38 18.45 4.21
CA VAL A 136 5.31 17.45 3.68
C VAL A 136 5.57 16.28 4.64
N ASP A 137 5.49 16.50 5.94
CA ASP A 137 5.56 15.49 6.99
C ASP A 137 4.39 14.50 6.89
N SER A 138 3.16 14.99 6.75
CA SER A 138 2.00 14.13 6.50
C SER A 138 2.14 13.35 5.19
N VAL A 139 2.49 14.03 4.10
CA VAL A 139 2.55 13.41 2.76
C VAL A 139 3.69 12.39 2.61
N LEU A 140 4.91 12.74 3.07
CA LEU A 140 6.11 11.95 2.81
C LEU A 140 6.54 11.05 3.98
N ILE A 141 5.95 11.22 5.16
CA ILE A 141 6.28 10.41 6.34
C ILE A 141 5.08 9.58 6.78
N ASP A 142 3.96 10.21 7.13
CA ASP A 142 2.81 9.51 7.70
C ASP A 142 2.07 8.68 6.65
N ASP A 143 1.74 9.28 5.51
CA ASP A 143 1.03 8.61 4.40
C ASP A 143 1.95 7.70 3.58
N ALA A 144 3.27 7.88 3.65
CA ALA A 144 4.24 7.11 2.86
C ALA A 144 4.20 5.59 3.13
N ARG A 145 3.63 5.18 4.26
CA ARG A 145 3.43 3.77 4.60
C ARG A 145 2.20 3.15 3.95
N THR A 146 1.31 3.97 3.40
CA THR A 146 0.09 3.50 2.75
C THR A 146 0.33 3.41 1.25
N PRO A 147 0.43 2.20 0.67
CA PRO A 147 0.67 2.07 -0.76
C PRO A 147 -0.54 2.58 -1.56
N LEU A 148 -0.27 3.28 -2.65
CA LEU A 148 -1.28 3.60 -3.64
C LEU A 148 -1.51 2.36 -4.51
N ILE A 149 -2.68 1.73 -4.39
CA ILE A 149 -3.01 0.52 -5.13
C ILE A 149 -4.10 0.85 -6.15
N ILE A 150 -3.81 0.63 -7.43
CA ILE A 150 -4.82 0.63 -8.48
C ILE A 150 -5.31 -0.79 -8.64
N SER A 151 -6.57 -1.02 -8.28
CA SER A 151 -7.26 -2.28 -8.58
C SER A 151 -8.47 -1.96 -9.45
N GLY A 152 -8.61 -2.68 -10.55
CA GLY A 152 -9.77 -2.62 -11.42
C GLY A 152 -10.38 -4.00 -11.61
N PRO A 153 -11.65 -4.11 -12.00
CA PRO A 153 -12.18 -5.39 -12.43
C PRO A 153 -11.34 -5.85 -13.63
N ILE A 154 -10.68 -6.97 -13.47
CA ILE A 154 -10.07 -7.66 -14.61
C ILE A 154 -11.22 -8.04 -15.54
N PRO A 155 -11.18 -7.68 -16.84
CA PRO A 155 -12.13 -8.23 -17.79
C PRO A 155 -12.16 -9.73 -17.58
N ARG A 156 -13.34 -10.32 -17.39
CA ARG A 156 -13.47 -11.78 -17.26
C ARG A 156 -12.83 -12.38 -18.52
N GLY A 157 -11.62 -12.88 -18.38
CA GLY A 157 -11.02 -13.73 -19.40
C GLY A 157 -11.96 -14.91 -19.62
N GLU A 158 -12.09 -15.36 -20.84
CA GLU A 158 -13.02 -16.44 -21.22
C GLU A 158 -12.77 -17.76 -20.47
N GLU A 159 -11.65 -17.89 -19.72
CA GLU A 159 -11.34 -19.06 -18.89
C GLU A 159 -11.09 -18.65 -17.44
N GLN A 160 -12.12 -18.75 -16.62
CA GLN A 160 -11.94 -18.71 -15.16
C GLN A 160 -11.39 -20.07 -14.72
N LEU A 161 -10.08 -20.15 -14.60
CA LEU A 161 -9.37 -21.36 -14.15
C LEU A 161 -9.76 -21.82 -12.72
N PHE A 162 -10.46 -20.99 -11.94
CA PHE A 162 -10.89 -21.38 -10.59
C PHE A 162 -11.83 -22.57 -10.56
N GLU A 163 -12.79 -22.68 -11.51
CA GLU A 163 -13.71 -23.81 -11.54
C GLU A 163 -12.98 -25.09 -11.92
N GLN A 164 -12.02 -24.97 -12.82
CA GLN A 164 -11.18 -26.09 -13.26
C GLN A 164 -10.30 -26.61 -12.11
N PHE A 165 -9.66 -25.71 -11.35
CA PHE A 165 -8.72 -26.08 -10.27
C PHE A 165 -9.39 -26.26 -8.91
N ARG A 166 -10.65 -25.91 -8.76
CA ARG A 166 -11.38 -26.05 -7.50
C ARG A 166 -11.27 -27.44 -6.88
N PRO A 167 -11.46 -28.56 -7.61
CA PRO A 167 -11.31 -29.88 -7.03
C PRO A 167 -9.92 -30.15 -6.47
N ASN A 168 -8.87 -29.70 -7.16
CA ASN A 168 -7.47 -29.85 -6.73
C ASN A 168 -7.20 -29.05 -5.46
N VAL A 169 -7.68 -27.80 -5.40
CA VAL A 169 -7.57 -26.95 -4.22
C VAL A 169 -8.32 -27.57 -3.03
N GLU A 170 -9.55 -28.12 -3.25
CA GLU A 170 -10.31 -28.78 -2.18
C GLU A 170 -9.57 -29.98 -1.59
N VAL A 171 -8.83 -30.75 -2.39
CA VAL A 171 -7.99 -31.88 -1.91
C VAL A 171 -6.91 -31.36 -0.97
N VAL A 172 -6.17 -30.31 -1.36
CA VAL A 172 -5.08 -29.75 -0.55
C VAL A 172 -5.64 -29.13 0.74
N VAL A 173 -6.74 -28.38 0.64
CA VAL A 173 -7.41 -27.76 1.80
C VAL A 173 -7.88 -28.81 2.80
N ASN A 174 -8.44 -29.92 2.34
CA ASN A 174 -8.89 -30.99 3.22
C ASN A 174 -7.69 -31.71 3.88
N ALA A 175 -6.64 -32.01 3.11
CA ALA A 175 -5.41 -32.59 3.65
C ALA A 175 -4.78 -31.68 4.72
N GLN A 176 -4.75 -30.37 4.48
CA GLN A 176 -4.26 -29.37 5.45
C GLN A 176 -5.11 -29.32 6.73
N LYS A 177 -6.44 -29.32 6.60
CA LYS A 177 -7.35 -29.33 7.76
C LYS A 177 -7.15 -30.56 8.64
N ASP A 178 -7.00 -31.72 8.03
CA ASP A 178 -6.78 -32.99 8.76
C ASP A 178 -5.42 -32.98 9.45
N LEU A 179 -4.37 -32.50 8.75
CA LEU A 179 -3.02 -32.39 9.30
C LEU A 179 -3.01 -31.42 10.50
N CYS A 180 -3.53 -30.20 10.33
CA CYS A 180 -3.56 -29.20 11.39
C CYS A 180 -4.42 -29.65 12.58
N SER A 181 -5.48 -30.42 12.35
CA SER A 181 -6.29 -30.97 13.43
C SER A 181 -5.53 -32.00 14.25
N LYS A 182 -4.73 -32.88 13.61
CA LYS A 182 -3.84 -33.84 14.29
C LYS A 182 -2.77 -33.11 15.08
N MET A 183 -2.11 -32.12 14.47
CA MET A 183 -1.10 -31.29 15.12
C MET A 183 -1.66 -30.58 16.37
N LEU A 184 -2.89 -30.07 16.30
CA LEU A 184 -3.54 -29.43 17.44
C LEU A 184 -3.84 -30.40 18.59
N ILE A 185 -4.24 -31.64 18.28
CA ILE A 185 -4.46 -32.67 19.30
C ILE A 185 -3.13 -33.04 19.98
N GLU A 186 -2.09 -33.20 19.19
CA GLU A 186 -0.74 -33.49 19.71
C GLU A 186 -0.20 -32.32 20.55
N ALA A 187 -0.36 -31.07 20.09
CA ALA A 187 -0.01 -29.88 20.81
C ALA A 187 -0.67 -29.85 22.21
N LYS A 188 -1.97 -30.07 22.28
CA LYS A 188 -2.70 -30.11 23.55
C LYS A 188 -2.18 -31.18 24.51
N LYS A 189 -1.87 -32.37 23.99
CA LYS A 189 -1.34 -33.47 24.79
C LYS A 189 0.05 -33.14 25.33
N LYS A 190 0.96 -32.67 24.47
CA LYS A 190 2.34 -32.38 24.86
C LYS A 190 2.46 -31.15 25.76
N MET A 191 1.66 -30.10 25.51
CA MET A 191 1.66 -28.89 26.35
C MET A 191 1.06 -29.11 27.75
N ALA A 192 0.33 -30.21 27.98
CA ALA A 192 -0.17 -30.62 29.32
C ALA A 192 0.87 -31.42 30.12
N SER A 193 2.02 -31.75 29.54
CA SER A 193 3.09 -32.47 30.19
C SER A 193 3.86 -31.57 31.18
N SER A 194 4.51 -32.21 32.17
CA SER A 194 5.45 -31.53 33.07
C SER A 194 6.89 -31.51 32.53
N ASP A 195 7.15 -32.18 31.42
CA ASP A 195 8.47 -32.16 30.76
C ASP A 195 8.61 -30.95 29.83
N GLN A 196 9.62 -30.13 30.09
CA GLN A 196 9.90 -28.91 29.33
C GLN A 196 10.09 -29.17 27.83
N LYS A 197 10.73 -30.29 27.48
CA LYS A 197 10.95 -30.64 26.06
C LYS A 197 9.64 -30.98 25.35
N GLU A 198 8.76 -31.72 26.00
CA GLU A 198 7.44 -32.02 25.44
C GLU A 198 6.60 -30.77 25.26
N VAL A 199 6.68 -29.82 26.21
CA VAL A 199 5.99 -28.52 26.11
C VAL A 199 6.52 -27.70 24.92
N GLU A 200 7.83 -27.69 24.69
CA GLU A 200 8.43 -27.02 23.54
C GLU A 200 8.01 -27.65 22.21
N GLU A 201 8.04 -28.98 22.10
CA GLU A 201 7.54 -29.70 20.91
C GLU A 201 6.04 -29.44 20.68
N GLY A 202 5.23 -29.43 21.76
CA GLY A 202 3.81 -29.10 21.71
C GLY A 202 3.57 -27.68 21.21
N SER A 203 4.42 -26.74 21.60
CA SER A 203 4.34 -25.33 21.18
C SER A 203 4.66 -25.17 19.68
N ILE A 204 5.58 -25.96 19.15
CA ILE A 204 5.88 -26.01 17.71
C ILE A 204 4.68 -26.55 16.94
N GLN A 205 4.06 -27.64 17.40
CA GLN A 205 2.85 -28.18 16.77
C GLN A 205 1.67 -27.21 16.80
N LEU A 206 1.54 -26.46 17.89
CA LEU A 206 0.53 -25.38 18.01
C LEU A 206 0.78 -24.28 16.96
N TYR A 207 2.02 -23.83 16.84
CA TYR A 207 2.41 -22.81 15.87
C TYR A 207 2.19 -23.25 14.43
N ARG A 208 2.57 -24.50 14.08
CA ARG A 208 2.28 -25.10 12.78
C ARG A 208 0.78 -25.12 12.46
N SER A 209 -0.03 -25.57 13.43
CA SER A 209 -1.49 -25.58 13.27
C SER A 209 -2.05 -24.17 13.06
N PHE A 210 -1.48 -23.16 13.72
CA PHE A 210 -1.85 -21.76 13.54
C PHE A 210 -1.45 -21.23 12.16
N LYS A 211 -0.25 -21.49 11.67
CA LYS A 211 0.21 -21.08 10.33
C LYS A 211 -0.54 -21.78 9.19
N GLY A 212 -0.95 -23.03 9.41
CA GLY A 212 -1.63 -23.83 8.37
C GLY A 212 -3.14 -23.64 8.35
N TYR A 213 -3.80 -23.41 9.49
CA TYR A 213 -5.25 -23.26 9.58
C TYR A 213 -5.68 -22.36 10.75
N PRO A 214 -5.42 -21.04 10.70
CA PRO A 214 -5.65 -20.10 11.81
C PRO A 214 -7.12 -19.98 12.20
N ARG A 215 -8.07 -20.19 11.27
CA ARG A 215 -9.52 -20.08 11.51
C ARG A 215 -10.15 -21.36 12.06
N ASN A 216 -9.37 -22.33 12.50
CA ASN A 216 -9.88 -23.54 13.16
C ASN A 216 -10.53 -23.16 14.51
N LYS A 217 -11.82 -23.44 14.67
CA LYS A 217 -12.58 -23.14 15.90
C LYS A 217 -11.96 -23.77 17.16
N ALA A 218 -11.44 -25.01 17.05
CA ALA A 218 -10.80 -25.69 18.15
C ALA A 218 -9.44 -25.07 18.53
N LEU A 219 -8.69 -24.53 17.56
CA LEU A 219 -7.46 -23.79 17.79
C LEU A 219 -7.75 -22.45 18.47
N ILE A 220 -8.73 -21.69 17.99
CA ILE A 220 -9.12 -20.39 18.56
C ILE A 220 -9.53 -20.57 20.02
N LYS A 221 -10.32 -21.63 20.33
CA LYS A 221 -10.70 -21.95 21.70
C LYS A 221 -9.49 -22.26 22.56
N PHE A 222 -8.53 -23.04 22.07
CA PHE A 222 -7.31 -23.40 22.80
C PHE A 222 -6.41 -22.18 23.03
N LEU A 223 -6.26 -21.29 22.04
CA LEU A 223 -5.52 -20.04 22.20
C LEU A 223 -6.12 -19.06 23.22
N SER A 224 -7.41 -19.24 23.55
CA SER A 224 -8.08 -18.44 24.59
C SER A 224 -7.80 -18.93 26.00
N GLU A 225 -7.19 -20.11 26.16
CA GLU A 225 -6.77 -20.63 27.46
C GLU A 225 -5.57 -19.85 28.01
N GLN A 226 -5.49 -19.73 29.33
CA GLN A 226 -4.47 -18.92 30.02
C GLN A 226 -3.05 -19.42 29.68
N GLY A 227 -2.20 -18.51 29.18
CA GLY A 227 -0.79 -18.80 28.87
C GLY A 227 -0.53 -19.41 27.50
N VAL A 228 -1.49 -20.06 26.84
CA VAL A 228 -1.31 -20.74 25.55
C VAL A 228 -0.93 -19.77 24.44
N LYS A 229 -1.61 -18.63 24.34
CA LYS A 229 -1.29 -17.60 23.36
C LYS A 229 0.11 -17.01 23.58
N ALA A 230 0.51 -16.79 24.82
CA ALA A 230 1.84 -16.27 25.16
C ALA A 230 2.94 -17.27 24.73
N GLN A 231 2.71 -18.57 24.94
CA GLN A 231 3.63 -19.61 24.51
C GLN A 231 3.73 -19.71 22.99
N MET A 232 2.62 -19.61 22.28
CA MET A 232 2.62 -19.56 20.79
C MET A 232 3.41 -18.36 20.27
N LEU A 233 3.23 -17.17 20.85
CA LEU A 233 3.97 -15.96 20.44
C LEU A 233 5.47 -16.09 20.69
N LYS A 234 5.89 -16.73 21.80
CA LYS A 234 7.32 -17.06 22.03
C LYS A 234 7.89 -17.98 20.94
N THR A 235 7.10 -18.97 20.52
CA THR A 235 7.51 -19.87 19.43
C THR A 235 7.58 -19.14 18.10
N GLU A 236 6.65 -18.23 17.82
CA GLU A 236 6.70 -17.36 16.66
C GLU A 236 7.96 -16.48 16.66
N GLU A 237 8.28 -15.85 17.77
CA GLU A 237 9.48 -15.01 17.93
C GLU A 237 10.76 -15.81 17.68
N TYR A 238 10.84 -17.05 18.15
CA TYR A 238 11.96 -17.95 17.87
C TYR A 238 12.13 -18.20 16.36
N PHE A 239 11.05 -18.57 15.66
CA PHE A 239 11.12 -18.83 14.22
C PHE A 239 11.32 -17.57 13.38
N MET A 240 10.92 -16.39 13.87
CA MET A 240 11.17 -15.10 13.21
C MET A 240 12.57 -14.54 13.50
N SER A 241 13.30 -15.09 14.46
CA SER A 241 14.67 -14.68 14.77
C SER A 241 15.63 -15.00 13.62
N GLU A 242 16.80 -14.40 13.60
CA GLU A 242 17.85 -14.61 12.60
C GLU A 242 17.37 -14.51 11.13
N ASN A 243 16.57 -13.49 10.81
CA ASN A 243 16.01 -13.29 9.45
C ASN A 243 15.18 -14.50 8.95
N MET A 244 14.37 -15.11 9.81
CA MET A 244 13.50 -16.25 9.50
C MET A 244 14.25 -17.53 9.04
N ARG A 245 15.53 -17.66 9.39
CA ARG A 245 16.37 -18.78 8.97
C ARG A 245 15.78 -20.16 9.33
N HIS A 246 15.04 -20.24 10.43
CA HIS A 246 14.41 -21.47 10.90
C HIS A 246 12.93 -21.62 10.52
N MET A 247 12.37 -20.68 9.76
CA MET A 247 10.94 -20.72 9.44
C MET A 247 10.55 -21.96 8.63
N HIS A 248 11.43 -22.44 7.74
CA HIS A 248 11.23 -23.69 6.97
C HIS A 248 10.97 -24.89 7.88
N GLU A 249 11.67 -25.02 9.02
CA GLU A 249 11.45 -26.09 9.98
C GLU A 249 10.02 -26.13 10.53
N ALA A 250 9.39 -24.94 10.64
CA ALA A 250 8.00 -24.85 11.08
C ALA A 250 7.00 -25.13 9.95
N THR A 251 7.33 -24.79 8.70
CA THR A 251 6.38 -24.77 7.59
C THR A 251 6.44 -25.96 6.65
N ASP A 252 7.58 -26.66 6.55
CA ASP A 252 7.78 -27.75 5.58
C ASP A 252 6.83 -28.94 5.78
N GLU A 253 6.31 -29.14 6.97
CA GLU A 253 5.31 -30.18 7.23
C GLU A 253 3.90 -29.84 6.74
N LEU A 254 3.63 -28.54 6.48
CA LEU A 254 2.34 -28.05 5.98
C LEU A 254 2.24 -28.25 4.46
N TYR A 255 1.04 -28.24 3.92
CA TYR A 255 0.80 -28.17 2.46
C TYR A 255 0.79 -26.77 1.94
N PHE A 256 0.38 -25.81 2.78
CA PHE A 256 0.45 -24.37 2.49
C PHE A 256 0.52 -23.60 3.81
N VAL A 257 0.99 -22.35 3.72
CA VAL A 257 1.09 -21.41 4.83
C VAL A 257 0.15 -20.24 4.59
N ILE A 258 -0.57 -19.83 5.62
CA ILE A 258 -1.46 -18.66 5.58
C ILE A 258 -0.81 -17.52 6.37
N ASP A 259 -0.61 -16.39 5.70
CA ASP A 259 -0.24 -15.13 6.34
C ASP A 259 -1.44 -14.17 6.30
N GLU A 260 -2.17 -14.10 7.44
CA GLU A 260 -3.34 -13.23 7.54
C GLU A 260 -2.98 -11.74 7.54
N LYS A 261 -1.74 -11.36 7.90
CA LYS A 261 -1.29 -9.96 7.91
C LYS A 261 -1.11 -9.44 6.49
N ASN A 262 -0.52 -10.27 5.62
CA ASN A 262 -0.22 -9.92 4.22
C ASN A 262 -1.29 -10.42 3.25
N ASN A 263 -2.35 -11.08 3.73
CA ASN A 263 -3.39 -11.72 2.92
C ASN A 263 -2.82 -12.64 1.84
N SER A 264 -1.73 -13.37 2.16
CA SER A 264 -1.07 -14.31 1.25
C SER A 264 -1.25 -15.75 1.69
N ILE A 265 -1.24 -16.64 0.70
CA ILE A 265 -1.19 -18.09 0.87
C ILE A 265 -0.08 -18.60 -0.01
N GLU A 266 0.87 -19.31 0.58
CA GLU A 266 2.03 -19.87 -0.12
C GLU A 266 1.99 -21.40 -0.03
N LEU A 267 2.08 -22.07 -1.18
CA LEU A 267 2.23 -23.52 -1.24
C LEU A 267 3.64 -23.91 -0.82
N THR A 268 3.74 -24.97 -0.01
CA THR A 268 5.02 -25.61 0.28
C THR A 268 5.35 -26.66 -0.78
N ASP A 269 6.58 -27.16 -0.78
CA ASP A 269 6.97 -28.28 -1.69
C ASP A 269 6.03 -29.48 -1.54
N LYS A 270 5.65 -29.79 -0.30
CA LYS A 270 4.68 -30.85 0.01
C LYS A 270 3.30 -30.60 -0.59
N GLY A 271 2.87 -29.32 -0.62
CA GLY A 271 1.62 -28.91 -1.25
C GLY A 271 1.68 -29.02 -2.78
N ILE A 272 2.80 -28.61 -3.35
CA ILE A 272 3.08 -28.73 -4.79
C ILE A 272 3.11 -30.21 -5.21
N ASP A 273 3.79 -31.05 -4.47
CA ASP A 273 3.85 -32.50 -4.74
C ASP A 273 2.46 -33.16 -4.71
N LEU A 274 1.62 -32.79 -3.73
CA LEU A 274 0.26 -33.31 -3.64
C LEU A 274 -0.60 -32.87 -4.82
N LEU A 275 -0.44 -31.64 -5.30
CA LEU A 275 -1.16 -31.10 -6.46
C LEU A 275 -0.66 -31.72 -7.76
N THR A 276 0.66 -31.80 -7.93
CA THR A 276 1.30 -32.38 -9.12
C THR A 276 0.92 -33.85 -9.31
N GLY A 277 0.83 -34.60 -8.23
CA GLY A 277 0.37 -35.99 -8.28
C GLY A 277 -1.10 -36.18 -8.65
N LYS A 278 -1.86 -35.08 -8.81
CA LYS A 278 -3.28 -35.08 -9.18
C LYS A 278 -3.56 -34.40 -10.53
N THR A 279 -2.54 -33.89 -11.19
CA THR A 279 -2.64 -33.26 -12.52
C THR A 279 -1.98 -34.13 -13.58
N ASP A 280 -2.51 -34.06 -14.80
CA ASP A 280 -1.90 -34.76 -15.95
C ASP A 280 -0.60 -34.08 -16.45
N ASP A 281 -0.35 -32.83 -16.03
CA ASP A 281 0.85 -32.05 -16.33
C ASP A 281 1.73 -31.89 -15.09
N PRO A 282 2.86 -32.66 -14.99
CA PRO A 282 3.75 -32.58 -13.85
C PRO A 282 4.54 -31.29 -13.73
N THR A 283 4.51 -30.42 -14.75
CA THR A 283 5.25 -29.14 -14.77
C THR A 283 4.35 -27.94 -14.46
N PHE A 284 3.04 -28.14 -14.31
CA PHE A 284 2.07 -27.06 -14.16
C PHE A 284 2.34 -26.12 -12.95
N PHE A 285 2.87 -26.67 -11.86
CA PHE A 285 3.19 -25.91 -10.63
C PHE A 285 4.67 -25.57 -10.50
N VAL A 286 5.49 -25.87 -11.49
CA VAL A 286 6.91 -25.51 -11.50
C VAL A 286 7.02 -24.09 -12.05
N LEU A 287 7.50 -23.16 -11.24
CA LEU A 287 7.81 -21.81 -11.68
C LEU A 287 8.95 -21.85 -12.70
N PRO A 288 8.87 -21.09 -13.80
CA PRO A 288 9.90 -21.02 -14.82
C PRO A 288 11.21 -20.39 -14.31
#